data_cacb9b9c7357b4994170d613af5240b9
#
_entry.id   cacb9b9c7357b4994170d613af5240b9
#
_cell.length_a   1.000
_cell.length_b   1.000
_cell.length_c   1.000
_cell.angle_alpha   90.00
_cell.angle_beta   90.00
_cell.angle_gamma   90.00
#
_symmetry.space_group_name_H-M   'P 1'
#
loop_
_entity.id
_entity.type
_entity.pdbx_description
1 polymer ?
#
loop_
_entity_poly.entity_id
_entity_poly.type
_entity_poly.pdbx_seq_one_letter_code
_entity_poly.pdbx_strand_id
1 'polypeptide(L)'
;EIAPSDWSSDVCSSDLAQPFTMRLPLIDGHGNFGSLDDGPAAPRYTEARLAASALALTADLDEDTVDFAPNYDYTLTEPEVLPAAFPNLLVNGAAGIAVGMATNMPPHNLVEVVAAARHLLTHPEASLEDLMAFVPGPDLPAGGMIVGLDGIREAYRTGRGKFLTRATAHVESISPRRKGIVITELPYMVGPEKVITRIKEAVGSKKLQGITDVAAPKIGRASCRERV
;
A
#
# COMPACT_ATOMS: atom_id res chain seq x y z
N GLU A 1 -16.81 -16.91 -15.47
CA GLU A 1 -16.64 -15.85 -16.50
C GLU A 1 -17.42 -14.62 -16.05
N ILE A 2 -16.72 -13.62 -15.56
CA ILE A 2 -17.33 -12.31 -15.26
C ILE A 2 -17.48 -11.62 -16.60
N ALA A 3 -18.73 -11.39 -17.01
CA ALA A 3 -19.02 -10.66 -18.23
C ALA A 3 -18.40 -9.26 -18.16
N PRO A 4 -17.85 -8.73 -19.25
CA PRO A 4 -17.31 -7.39 -19.29
C PRO A 4 -18.46 -6.41 -19.24
N SER A 5 -18.87 -5.99 -18.08
CA SER A 5 -19.76 -4.85 -17.89
C SER A 5 -18.97 -3.60 -17.62
N ASP A 6 -19.14 -2.73 -18.43
CA ASP A 6 -18.48 -1.54 -18.94
C ASP A 6 -18.30 -0.38 -17.98
N TRP A 7 -18.27 -0.50 -16.65
CA TRP A 7 -18.45 0.78 -15.99
C TRP A 7 -17.78 1.01 -14.63
N SER A 8 -17.53 -0.01 -13.90
CA SER A 8 -17.05 0.21 -12.52
C SER A 8 -15.70 -0.40 -12.24
N SER A 9 -15.20 -1.17 -13.18
CA SER A 9 -13.93 -1.86 -13.01
C SER A 9 -12.72 -0.93 -12.99
N ASP A 10 -12.87 0.29 -13.49
CA ASP A 10 -11.74 1.13 -13.81
C ASP A 10 -11.04 1.73 -12.60
N VAL A 11 -11.79 2.22 -11.63
CA VAL A 11 -11.22 2.89 -10.45
C VAL A 11 -11.01 1.91 -9.30
N CYS A 12 -11.99 1.06 -9.01
CA CYS A 12 -11.90 0.15 -7.87
C CYS A 12 -10.92 -1.01 -8.10
N SER A 13 -10.89 -1.58 -9.31
CA SER A 13 -9.96 -2.69 -9.61
C SER A 13 -8.53 -2.22 -9.75
N SER A 14 -8.29 -0.98 -10.20
CA SER A 14 -6.94 -0.44 -10.31
C SER A 14 -6.24 -0.38 -8.95
N ASP A 15 -6.90 0.16 -7.94
CA ASP A 15 -6.31 0.31 -6.61
C ASP A 15 -6.05 -1.05 -5.94
N LEU A 16 -6.93 -2.03 -6.14
CA LEU A 16 -6.80 -3.38 -5.58
C LEU A 16 -5.67 -4.21 -6.24
N ALA A 17 -5.24 -3.83 -7.44
CA ALA A 17 -4.17 -4.49 -8.18
C ALA A 17 -2.78 -3.82 -7.97
N GLN A 18 -2.74 -2.63 -7.37
CA GLN A 18 -1.50 -1.84 -7.28
C GLN A 18 -0.63 -2.27 -6.09
N PRO A 19 0.57 -2.83 -6.31
CA PRO A 19 1.45 -3.27 -5.23
C PRO A 19 2.08 -2.12 -4.43
N PHE A 20 2.00 -0.89 -4.93
CA PHE A 20 2.45 0.31 -4.23
C PHE A 20 1.35 0.94 -3.36
N THR A 21 0.10 0.53 -3.54
CA THR A 21 -1.06 0.97 -2.75
C THR A 21 -1.42 -0.04 -1.67
N MET A 22 -1.44 -1.32 -2.04
CA MET A 22 -1.82 -2.41 -1.14
C MET A 22 -0.62 -3.24 -0.69
N ARG A 23 -0.58 -3.58 0.59
CA ARG A 23 0.44 -4.48 1.15
C ARG A 23 0.29 -5.91 0.64
N LEU A 24 -0.95 -6.33 0.44
CA LEU A 24 -1.32 -7.63 -0.13
C LEU A 24 -2.42 -7.41 -1.18
N PRO A 25 -2.06 -7.23 -2.46
CA PRO A 25 -3.02 -7.03 -3.53
C PRO A 25 -4.08 -8.13 -3.60
N LEU A 26 -5.32 -7.75 -3.86
CA LEU A 26 -6.46 -8.67 -3.99
C LEU A 26 -6.78 -9.00 -5.45
N ILE A 27 -6.26 -8.21 -6.38
CA ILE A 27 -6.37 -8.44 -7.81
C ILE A 27 -4.99 -8.72 -8.39
N ASP A 28 -4.91 -9.78 -9.19
CA ASP A 28 -3.76 -10.10 -10.03
C ASP A 28 -4.01 -9.47 -11.40
N GLY A 29 -3.36 -8.32 -11.64
CA GLY A 29 -3.53 -7.52 -12.84
C GLY A 29 -2.47 -7.81 -13.89
N HIS A 30 -2.88 -7.91 -15.15
CA HIS A 30 -1.99 -8.00 -16.29
C HIS A 30 -2.14 -6.75 -17.16
N GLY A 31 -1.04 -6.01 -17.35
CA GLY A 31 -1.01 -4.74 -18.06
C GLY A 31 -0.57 -3.58 -17.17
N ASN A 32 -0.90 -2.35 -17.58
CA ASN A 32 -0.53 -1.14 -16.86
C ASN A 32 -1.68 -0.67 -15.95
N PHE A 33 -1.55 -0.93 -14.67
CA PHE A 33 -2.48 -0.47 -13.61
C PHE A 33 -2.05 0.86 -12.98
N GLY A 34 -1.16 1.60 -13.61
CA GLY A 34 -0.70 2.89 -13.14
C GLY A 34 0.55 2.85 -12.28
N SER A 35 0.94 4.03 -11.83
CA SER A 35 2.01 4.28 -10.89
C SER A 35 1.63 5.42 -9.96
N LEU A 36 2.51 5.81 -9.04
CA LEU A 36 2.27 6.95 -8.15
C LEU A 36 2.21 8.31 -8.87
N ASP A 37 2.75 8.39 -10.08
CA ASP A 37 2.79 9.63 -10.88
C ASP A 37 1.86 9.56 -12.10
N ASP A 38 1.63 8.37 -12.66
CA ASP A 38 0.86 8.18 -13.88
C ASP A 38 -0.36 7.28 -13.62
N GLY A 39 -1.51 7.65 -14.17
CA GLY A 39 -2.73 6.85 -14.09
C GLY A 39 -2.65 5.52 -14.84
N PRO A 40 -3.60 4.61 -14.63
CA PRO A 40 -3.68 3.33 -15.33
C PRO A 40 -4.00 3.50 -16.81
N ALA A 41 -3.69 2.47 -17.60
CA ALA A 41 -4.14 2.38 -18.97
C ALA A 41 -5.67 2.21 -19.04
N ALA A 42 -6.26 2.48 -20.21
CA ALA A 42 -7.69 2.21 -20.41
C ALA A 42 -7.98 0.70 -20.24
N PRO A 43 -9.15 0.30 -19.67
CA PRO A 43 -9.48 -1.08 -19.32
C PRO A 43 -9.36 -2.08 -20.46
N ARG A 44 -9.62 -1.64 -21.69
CA ARG A 44 -9.45 -2.49 -22.88
C ARG A 44 -8.01 -2.99 -23.13
N TYR A 45 -7.03 -2.46 -22.38
CA TYR A 45 -5.61 -2.85 -22.46
C TYR A 45 -5.12 -3.59 -21.22
N THR A 46 -6.00 -3.87 -20.27
CA THR A 46 -5.66 -4.55 -19.02
C THR A 46 -6.57 -5.75 -18.81
N GLU A 47 -6.03 -6.74 -18.13
CA GLU A 47 -6.77 -7.92 -17.69
C GLU A 47 -6.65 -8.02 -16.17
N ALA A 48 -7.68 -8.51 -15.51
CA ALA A 48 -7.72 -8.67 -14.07
C ALA A 48 -8.34 -10.00 -13.68
N ARG A 49 -7.78 -10.64 -12.67
CA ARG A 49 -8.34 -11.84 -12.03
C ARG A 49 -8.15 -11.76 -10.52
N LEU A 50 -8.89 -12.56 -9.79
CA LEU A 50 -8.72 -12.64 -8.34
C LEU A 50 -7.34 -13.18 -8.00
N ALA A 51 -6.63 -12.48 -7.11
CA ALA A 51 -5.39 -12.99 -6.51
C ALA A 51 -5.69 -14.11 -5.51
N ALA A 52 -4.69 -14.91 -5.16
CA ALA A 52 -4.83 -15.96 -4.15
C ALA A 52 -5.30 -15.44 -2.79
N SER A 53 -4.91 -14.21 -2.44
CA SER A 53 -5.39 -13.50 -1.25
C SER A 53 -6.89 -13.23 -1.28
N ALA A 54 -7.44 -12.83 -2.43
CA ALA A 54 -8.87 -12.61 -2.57
C ALA A 54 -9.66 -13.92 -2.48
N LEU A 55 -9.13 -15.01 -3.05
CA LEU A 55 -9.76 -16.33 -2.91
C LEU A 55 -9.84 -16.78 -1.46
N ALA A 56 -8.83 -16.47 -0.64
CA ALA A 56 -8.86 -16.76 0.79
C ALA A 56 -9.89 -15.90 1.56
N LEU A 57 -10.21 -14.69 1.07
CA LEU A 57 -11.25 -13.85 1.67
C LEU A 57 -12.66 -14.34 1.38
N THR A 58 -12.85 -15.09 0.30
CA THR A 58 -14.16 -15.53 -0.19
C THR A 58 -14.41 -17.03 -0.02
N ALA A 59 -13.46 -17.76 0.56
CA ALA A 59 -13.48 -19.23 0.59
C ALA A 59 -14.74 -19.83 1.22
N ASP A 60 -15.29 -19.19 2.25
CA ASP A 60 -16.40 -19.72 3.06
C ASP A 60 -17.74 -19.01 2.78
N LEU A 61 -17.88 -18.32 1.64
CA LEU A 61 -19.12 -17.61 1.27
C LEU A 61 -20.34 -18.54 1.12
N ASP A 62 -20.12 -19.77 0.67
CA ASP A 62 -21.19 -20.75 0.44
C ASP A 62 -21.59 -21.52 1.72
N GLU A 63 -20.96 -21.22 2.86
CA GLU A 63 -21.14 -21.94 4.12
C GLU A 63 -22.02 -21.19 5.13
N ASP A 64 -22.84 -20.23 4.68
CA ASP A 64 -23.75 -19.43 5.52
C ASP A 64 -23.01 -18.69 6.67
N THR A 65 -21.82 -18.18 6.35
CA THR A 65 -20.95 -17.50 7.32
C THR A 65 -21.20 -16.00 7.39
N VAL A 66 -21.91 -15.43 6.42
CA VAL A 66 -22.19 -13.99 6.31
C VAL A 66 -23.60 -13.76 5.76
N ASP A 67 -24.18 -12.62 6.11
CA ASP A 67 -25.47 -12.20 5.60
C ASP A 67 -25.35 -11.68 4.16
N PHE A 68 -26.44 -11.87 3.39
CA PHE A 68 -26.54 -11.42 2.01
C PHE A 68 -27.64 -10.37 1.89
N ALA A 69 -27.36 -9.30 1.17
CA ALA A 69 -28.32 -8.26 0.81
C ALA A 69 -28.57 -8.24 -0.70
N PRO A 70 -29.73 -7.75 -1.18
CA PRO A 70 -29.94 -7.49 -2.60
C PRO A 70 -28.94 -6.48 -3.12
N ASN A 71 -28.44 -6.70 -4.35
CA ASN A 71 -27.64 -5.70 -5.04
C ASN A 71 -28.47 -4.44 -5.42
N TYR A 72 -27.82 -3.42 -6.00
CA TYR A 72 -28.45 -2.12 -6.29
C TYR A 72 -29.68 -2.20 -7.21
N ASP A 73 -29.78 -3.18 -8.09
CA ASP A 73 -30.91 -3.38 -9.02
C ASP A 73 -31.86 -4.52 -8.62
N TYR A 74 -31.65 -5.13 -7.46
CA TYR A 74 -32.44 -6.24 -6.90
C TYR A 74 -32.48 -7.50 -7.76
N THR A 75 -31.57 -7.66 -8.71
CA THR A 75 -31.52 -8.84 -9.57
C THR A 75 -30.73 -10.00 -8.96
N LEU A 76 -29.75 -9.68 -8.13
CA LEU A 76 -28.86 -10.63 -7.46
C LEU A 76 -28.72 -10.29 -5.97
N THR A 77 -28.09 -11.18 -5.22
CA THR A 77 -27.67 -10.91 -3.85
C THR A 77 -26.16 -10.82 -3.77
N GLU A 78 -25.68 -9.98 -2.86
CA GLU A 78 -24.25 -9.81 -2.57
C GLU A 78 -23.99 -9.95 -1.07
N PRO A 79 -22.82 -10.44 -0.64
CA PRO A 79 -22.50 -10.53 0.77
C PRO A 79 -22.32 -9.14 1.36
N GLU A 80 -22.90 -8.88 2.53
CA GLU A 80 -22.73 -7.61 3.25
C GLU A 80 -21.28 -7.40 3.71
N VAL A 81 -20.57 -8.49 4.04
CA VAL A 81 -19.15 -8.50 4.39
C VAL A 81 -18.51 -9.78 3.85
N LEU A 82 -17.20 -9.80 3.68
CA LEU A 82 -16.48 -11.01 3.30
C LEU A 82 -16.11 -11.83 4.55
N PRO A 83 -16.10 -13.19 4.46
CA PRO A 83 -15.73 -14.08 5.58
C PRO A 83 -14.34 -13.83 6.15
N ALA A 84 -13.39 -13.45 5.30
CA ALA A 84 -12.06 -13.00 5.65
C ALA A 84 -11.23 -14.02 6.46
N ALA A 85 -10.71 -15.06 5.82
CA ALA A 85 -9.85 -16.07 6.44
C ALA A 85 -8.55 -15.51 7.05
N PHE A 86 -8.18 -14.26 6.74
CA PHE A 86 -7.08 -13.54 7.38
C PHE A 86 -7.49 -12.09 7.69
N PRO A 87 -6.84 -11.40 8.63
CA PRO A 87 -7.22 -10.06 9.09
C PRO A 87 -6.88 -8.98 8.04
N ASN A 88 -7.60 -8.96 6.92
CA ASN A 88 -7.34 -8.08 5.77
C ASN A 88 -7.35 -6.60 6.15
N LEU A 89 -8.25 -6.18 7.06
CA LEU A 89 -8.32 -4.80 7.53
C LEU A 89 -7.00 -4.32 8.16
N LEU A 90 -6.33 -5.17 8.91
CA LEU A 90 -5.04 -4.83 9.52
C LEU A 90 -3.90 -4.94 8.51
N VAL A 91 -3.96 -5.94 7.61
CA VAL A 91 -2.89 -6.19 6.63
C VAL A 91 -2.84 -5.10 5.57
N ASN A 92 -3.95 -4.77 4.95
CA ASN A 92 -4.01 -3.74 3.91
C ASN A 92 -4.31 -2.34 4.43
N GLY A 93 -4.77 -2.24 5.67
CA GLY A 93 -5.24 -0.96 6.20
C GLY A 93 -6.56 -0.51 5.60
N ALA A 94 -6.96 0.70 5.92
CA ALA A 94 -8.13 1.34 5.34
C ALA A 94 -7.95 2.86 5.36
N ALA A 95 -8.25 3.52 4.26
CA ALA A 95 -8.31 4.98 4.18
C ALA A 95 -9.63 5.38 3.54
N GLY A 96 -10.35 6.29 4.16
CA GLY A 96 -11.62 6.76 3.64
C GLY A 96 -12.07 8.04 4.30
N ILE A 97 -12.80 8.85 3.54
CA ILE A 97 -13.39 10.11 4.00
C ILE A 97 -14.89 9.99 3.82
N ALA A 98 -15.61 9.97 4.93
CA ALA A 98 -17.06 9.99 4.96
C ALA A 98 -17.57 11.32 5.54
N VAL A 99 -18.88 11.54 5.42
CA VAL A 99 -19.51 12.71 6.06
C VAL A 99 -19.47 12.54 7.57
N GLY A 100 -18.78 13.45 8.25
CA GLY A 100 -18.67 13.47 9.70
C GLY A 100 -17.53 12.64 10.30
N MET A 101 -16.88 11.76 9.52
CA MET A 101 -15.73 10.99 10.00
C MET A 101 -14.76 10.64 8.87
N ALA A 102 -13.51 10.40 9.24
CA ALA A 102 -12.49 9.88 8.34
C ALA A 102 -11.72 8.75 9.04
N THR A 103 -11.30 7.75 8.29
CA THR A 103 -10.41 6.70 8.75
C THR A 103 -9.11 6.73 7.95
N ASN A 104 -8.01 6.41 8.61
CA ASN A 104 -6.71 6.26 7.99
C ASN A 104 -5.88 5.26 8.80
N MET A 105 -6.09 3.99 8.52
CA MET A 105 -5.38 2.88 9.15
C MET A 105 -4.25 2.44 8.22
N PRO A 106 -2.99 2.45 8.66
CA PRO A 106 -1.87 2.00 7.85
C PRO A 106 -1.86 0.47 7.69
N PRO A 107 -1.27 -0.06 6.63
CA PRO A 107 -1.09 -1.49 6.43
C PRO A 107 -0.04 -2.08 7.37
N HIS A 108 -0.15 -3.40 7.63
CA HIS A 108 0.74 -4.15 8.51
C HIS A 108 1.21 -5.45 7.86
N ASN A 109 2.26 -6.04 8.39
CA ASN A 109 2.77 -7.33 7.94
C ASN A 109 1.83 -8.47 8.35
N LEU A 110 1.42 -9.30 7.40
CA LEU A 110 0.50 -10.42 7.66
C LEU A 110 1.06 -11.40 8.71
N VAL A 111 2.35 -11.75 8.64
CA VAL A 111 2.96 -12.71 9.56
C VAL A 111 2.99 -12.16 10.98
N GLU A 112 3.32 -10.89 11.14
CA GLU A 112 3.34 -10.19 12.43
C GLU A 112 1.93 -10.12 13.04
N VAL A 113 0.94 -9.73 12.25
CA VAL A 113 -0.46 -9.64 12.70
C VAL A 113 -1.00 -11.01 13.11
N VAL A 114 -0.74 -12.06 12.34
CA VAL A 114 -1.16 -13.42 12.69
C VAL A 114 -0.42 -13.92 13.94
N ALA A 115 0.86 -13.59 14.11
CA ALA A 115 1.60 -13.95 15.32
C ALA A 115 1.02 -13.27 16.57
N ALA A 116 0.68 -11.97 16.47
CA ALA A 116 0.02 -11.25 17.55
C ALA A 116 -1.38 -11.83 17.87
N ALA A 117 -2.17 -12.16 16.85
CA ALA A 117 -3.48 -12.77 17.02
C ALA A 117 -3.37 -14.14 17.72
N ARG A 118 -2.42 -14.98 17.33
CA ARG A 118 -2.16 -16.27 17.99
C ARG A 118 -1.72 -16.10 19.45
N HIS A 119 -0.90 -15.09 19.73
CA HIS A 119 -0.53 -14.78 21.10
C HIS A 119 -1.74 -14.37 21.93
N LEU A 120 -2.59 -13.49 21.40
CA LEU A 120 -3.81 -13.03 22.09
C LEU A 120 -4.79 -14.17 22.36
N LEU A 121 -4.91 -15.15 21.45
CA LEU A 121 -5.76 -16.35 21.69
C LEU A 121 -5.28 -17.19 22.88
N THR A 122 -3.99 -17.25 23.12
CA THR A 122 -3.41 -18.01 24.25
C THR A 122 -3.26 -17.18 25.53
N HIS A 123 -3.24 -15.84 25.38
CA HIS A 123 -3.10 -14.86 26.46
C HIS A 123 -4.13 -13.74 26.30
N PRO A 124 -5.43 -13.98 26.62
CA PRO A 124 -6.49 -12.99 26.40
C PRO A 124 -6.29 -11.66 27.14
N GLU A 125 -5.51 -11.69 28.23
CA GLU A 125 -5.19 -10.51 29.05
C GLU A 125 -3.89 -9.80 28.59
N ALA A 126 -3.36 -10.16 27.40
CA ALA A 126 -2.14 -9.52 26.88
C ALA A 126 -2.33 -8.01 26.73
N SER A 127 -1.35 -7.26 27.19
CA SER A 127 -1.34 -5.80 27.07
C SER A 127 -1.03 -5.34 25.63
N LEU A 128 -1.25 -4.06 25.36
CA LEU A 128 -0.87 -3.47 24.07
C LEU A 128 0.66 -3.61 23.83
N GLU A 129 1.46 -3.43 24.86
CA GLU A 129 2.91 -3.55 24.80
C GLU A 129 3.35 -4.97 24.43
N ASP A 130 2.66 -6.00 24.94
CA ASP A 130 2.92 -7.39 24.58
C ASP A 130 2.60 -7.66 23.10
N LEU A 131 1.49 -7.13 22.60
CA LEU A 131 1.11 -7.24 21.19
C LEU A 131 2.06 -6.46 20.28
N MET A 132 2.55 -5.30 20.72
CA MET A 132 3.52 -4.51 19.98
C MET A 132 4.91 -5.17 19.89
N ALA A 133 5.20 -6.18 20.70
CA ALA A 133 6.40 -7.00 20.52
C ALA A 133 6.35 -7.84 19.24
N PHE A 134 5.14 -8.19 18.78
CA PHE A 134 4.91 -8.92 17.52
C PHE A 134 4.66 -7.96 16.35
N VAL A 135 3.93 -6.86 16.57
CA VAL A 135 3.61 -5.84 15.57
C VAL A 135 4.23 -4.50 15.99
N PRO A 136 5.51 -4.29 15.75
CA PRO A 136 6.21 -3.07 16.21
C PRO A 136 5.75 -1.80 15.51
N GLY A 137 5.16 -1.92 14.33
CA GLY A 137 4.69 -0.79 13.55
C GLY A 137 4.08 -1.18 12.20
N PRO A 138 3.60 -0.19 11.44
CA PRO A 138 3.10 -0.37 10.10
C PRO A 138 4.17 -0.93 9.15
N ASP A 139 3.73 -1.74 8.18
CA ASP A 139 4.56 -2.29 7.09
C ASP A 139 4.07 -1.71 5.75
N LEU A 140 4.73 -0.64 5.31
CA LEU A 140 4.29 0.14 4.15
C LEU A 140 4.73 -0.50 2.84
N PRO A 141 3.85 -0.66 1.82
CA PRO A 141 4.15 -1.36 0.57
C PRO A 141 5.31 -0.78 -0.22
N ALA A 142 5.45 0.53 -0.21
CA ALA A 142 6.47 1.23 -0.99
C ALA A 142 7.87 1.21 -0.36
N GLY A 143 8.01 0.62 0.82
CA GLY A 143 9.26 0.67 1.57
C GLY A 143 9.50 2.01 2.27
N GLY A 144 10.77 2.35 2.46
CA GLY A 144 11.18 3.50 3.23
C GLY A 144 11.34 3.16 4.72
N MET A 145 11.80 4.13 5.49
CA MET A 145 12.13 3.96 6.90
C MET A 145 11.22 4.80 7.79
N ILE A 146 10.59 4.18 8.76
CA ILE A 146 9.87 4.89 9.82
C ILE A 146 10.88 5.39 10.86
N VAL A 147 10.76 6.66 11.23
CA VAL A 147 11.71 7.32 12.14
C VAL A 147 11.06 7.53 13.51
N GLY A 148 11.51 6.75 14.47
CA GLY A 148 10.99 6.76 15.85
C GLY A 148 9.72 5.94 16.00
N LEU A 149 9.47 5.42 17.19
CA LEU A 149 8.31 4.58 17.51
C LEU A 149 7.25 5.28 18.37
N ASP A 150 7.55 6.45 18.90
CA ASP A 150 6.67 7.13 19.87
C ASP A 150 5.31 7.50 19.23
N GLY A 151 5.33 8.01 18.00
CA GLY A 151 4.11 8.33 17.27
C GLY A 151 3.28 7.09 16.91
N ILE A 152 3.92 5.94 16.69
CA ILE A 152 3.25 4.66 16.44
C ILE A 152 2.61 4.13 17.73
N ARG A 153 3.33 4.15 18.84
CA ARG A 153 2.81 3.79 20.16
C ARG A 153 1.60 4.63 20.56
N GLU A 154 1.70 5.94 20.30
CA GLU A 154 0.58 6.84 20.54
C GLU A 154 -0.61 6.51 19.65
N ALA A 155 -0.39 6.25 18.35
CA ALA A 155 -1.43 5.85 17.41
C ALA A 155 -2.14 4.55 17.84
N TYR A 156 -1.40 3.55 18.24
CA TYR A 156 -1.97 2.27 18.68
C TYR A 156 -2.73 2.38 20.01
N ARG A 157 -2.27 3.25 20.94
CA ARG A 157 -2.91 3.44 22.23
C ARG A 157 -4.16 4.31 22.15
N THR A 158 -4.15 5.36 21.35
CA THR A 158 -5.19 6.39 21.33
C THR A 158 -6.04 6.40 20.07
N GLY A 159 -5.65 5.61 19.04
CA GLY A 159 -6.23 5.68 17.70
C GLY A 159 -5.80 6.92 16.91
N ARG A 160 -4.89 7.75 17.45
CA ARG A 160 -4.37 8.97 16.79
C ARG A 160 -2.89 9.11 17.05
N GLY A 161 -2.10 9.25 15.99
CA GLY A 161 -0.67 9.47 16.10
C GLY A 161 -0.10 9.98 14.79
N LYS A 162 1.13 10.48 14.86
CA LYS A 162 1.88 10.94 13.69
C LYS A 162 3.26 10.30 13.74
N PHE A 163 3.67 9.70 12.65
CA PHE A 163 5.01 9.19 12.49
C PHE A 163 5.64 9.73 11.21
N LEU A 164 6.94 9.83 11.22
CA LEU A 164 7.71 10.34 10.09
C LEU A 164 8.28 9.17 9.29
N THR A 165 8.11 9.20 7.96
CA THR A 165 8.75 8.26 7.04
C THR A 165 9.85 8.96 6.25
N ARG A 166 10.94 8.25 5.99
CA ARG A 166 12.06 8.72 5.17
C ARG A 166 12.30 7.76 4.01
N ALA A 167 12.79 8.32 2.91
CA ALA A 167 13.31 7.55 1.81
C ALA A 167 14.58 6.78 2.22
N THR A 168 14.78 5.61 1.64
CA THR A 168 16.05 4.89 1.71
C THR A 168 16.97 5.41 0.62
N ALA A 169 18.12 5.95 1.01
CA ALA A 169 19.05 6.56 0.09
C ALA A 169 20.51 6.23 0.48
N HIS A 170 21.37 6.10 -0.50
CA HIS A 170 22.80 5.90 -0.32
C HIS A 170 23.61 6.68 -1.35
N VAL A 171 24.90 6.85 -1.08
CA VAL A 171 25.82 7.58 -1.97
C VAL A 171 26.61 6.58 -2.79
N GLU A 172 26.53 6.72 -4.11
CA GLU A 172 27.28 5.91 -5.07
C GLU A 172 28.19 6.77 -5.94
N SER A 173 29.25 6.15 -6.47
CA SER A 173 30.08 6.74 -7.50
C SER A 173 29.50 6.44 -8.89
N ILE A 174 28.82 7.43 -9.47
CA ILE A 174 28.20 7.31 -10.81
C ILE A 174 29.29 7.32 -11.91
N SER A 175 30.37 8.02 -11.66
CA SER A 175 31.56 8.05 -12.54
C SER A 175 32.81 8.37 -11.70
N PRO A 176 34.03 8.20 -12.26
CA PRO A 176 35.27 8.45 -11.49
C PRO A 176 35.38 9.84 -10.84
N ARG A 177 34.60 10.80 -11.33
CA ARG A 177 34.61 12.19 -10.83
C ARG A 177 33.28 12.68 -10.28
N ARG A 178 32.22 11.83 -10.28
CA ARG A 178 30.89 12.23 -9.83
C ARG A 178 30.33 11.23 -8.84
N LYS A 179 29.92 11.73 -7.70
CA LYS A 179 29.11 11.01 -6.72
C LYS A 179 27.65 11.36 -6.93
N GLY A 180 26.75 10.41 -6.71
CA GLY A 180 25.32 10.61 -6.75
C GLY A 180 24.66 10.07 -5.48
N ILE A 181 23.53 10.63 -5.15
CA ILE A 181 22.63 10.09 -4.13
C ILE A 181 21.60 9.25 -4.88
N VAL A 182 21.61 7.95 -4.64
CA VAL A 182 20.65 7.01 -5.20
C VAL A 182 19.56 6.79 -4.16
N ILE A 183 18.32 7.07 -4.52
CA ILE A 183 17.14 6.81 -3.71
C ILE A 183 16.52 5.52 -4.23
N THR A 184 16.52 4.48 -3.39
CA THR A 184 15.99 3.15 -3.74
C THR A 184 14.55 2.96 -3.34
N GLU A 185 14.10 3.64 -2.29
CA GLU A 185 12.74 3.56 -1.78
C GLU A 185 12.25 4.96 -1.42
N LEU A 186 11.00 5.23 -1.72
CA LEU A 186 10.32 6.48 -1.36
C LEU A 186 9.32 6.25 -0.22
N PRO A 187 8.96 7.30 0.53
CA PRO A 187 7.86 7.21 1.49
C PRO A 187 6.55 6.76 0.82
N TYR A 188 5.73 6.07 1.57
CA TYR A 188 4.43 5.57 1.10
C TYR A 188 3.58 6.68 0.47
N MET A 189 2.98 6.41 -0.68
CA MET A 189 2.16 7.34 -1.47
C MET A 189 2.89 8.61 -1.95
N VAL A 190 4.22 8.55 -2.06
CA VAL A 190 5.02 9.64 -2.60
C VAL A 190 5.66 9.21 -3.92
N GLY A 191 5.21 9.81 -5.02
CA GLY A 191 5.77 9.57 -6.35
C GLY A 191 7.12 10.25 -6.57
N PRO A 192 7.97 9.69 -7.43
CA PRO A 192 9.30 10.23 -7.76
C PRO A 192 9.24 11.64 -8.37
N GLU A 193 8.25 11.97 -9.17
CA GLU A 193 8.11 13.32 -9.76
C GLU A 193 7.89 14.40 -8.70
N LYS A 194 7.12 14.10 -7.67
CA LYS A 194 6.91 15.01 -6.53
C LYS A 194 8.21 15.30 -5.79
N VAL A 195 9.06 14.28 -5.61
CA VAL A 195 10.38 14.44 -4.97
C VAL A 195 11.30 15.27 -5.85
N ILE A 196 11.37 14.97 -7.15
CA ILE A 196 12.18 15.73 -8.11
C ILE A 196 11.79 17.20 -8.12
N THR A 197 10.50 17.49 -8.18
CA THR A 197 9.98 18.87 -8.16
C THR A 197 10.40 19.60 -6.88
N ARG A 198 10.27 18.94 -5.73
CA ARG A 198 10.71 19.52 -4.44
C ARG A 198 12.21 19.78 -4.38
N ILE A 199 13.02 18.88 -4.93
CA ILE A 199 14.47 19.07 -4.99
C ILE A 199 14.79 20.26 -5.93
N LYS A 200 14.16 20.34 -7.11
CA LYS A 200 14.35 21.46 -8.07
C LYS A 200 13.98 22.81 -7.43
N GLU A 201 12.86 22.87 -6.74
CA GLU A 201 12.43 24.07 -5.99
C GLU A 201 13.44 24.47 -4.92
N ALA A 202 13.97 23.49 -4.16
CA ALA A 202 14.95 23.74 -3.12
C ALA A 202 16.31 24.20 -3.67
N VAL A 203 16.72 23.68 -4.83
CA VAL A 203 17.93 24.16 -5.54
C VAL A 203 17.70 25.56 -6.09
N GLY A 204 16.55 25.81 -6.74
CA GLY A 204 16.21 27.13 -7.30
C GLY A 204 16.12 28.22 -6.22
N SER A 205 15.60 27.87 -5.05
CA SER A 205 15.55 28.78 -3.86
C SER A 205 16.86 28.85 -3.08
N LYS A 206 17.95 28.22 -3.57
CA LYS A 206 19.28 28.17 -2.93
C LYS A 206 19.30 27.55 -1.52
N LYS A 207 18.25 26.82 -1.15
CA LYS A 207 18.21 26.04 0.10
C LYS A 207 19.07 24.78 0.04
N LEU A 208 19.23 24.21 -1.15
CA LEU A 208 20.15 23.12 -1.45
C LEU A 208 21.22 23.58 -2.44
N GLN A 209 22.47 23.23 -2.14
CA GLN A 209 23.62 23.55 -2.99
C GLN A 209 24.40 22.25 -3.31
N GLY A 210 25.13 22.25 -4.44
CA GLY A 210 25.97 21.11 -4.83
C GLY A 210 25.26 20.04 -5.66
N ILE A 211 23.97 20.18 -5.95
CA ILE A 211 23.23 19.29 -6.84
C ILE A 211 23.29 19.87 -8.25
N THR A 212 23.85 19.12 -9.17
CA THR A 212 24.01 19.53 -10.58
C THR A 212 22.90 19.02 -11.48
N ASP A 213 22.34 17.84 -11.16
CA ASP A 213 21.29 17.21 -11.96
C ASP A 213 20.44 16.28 -11.09
N VAL A 214 19.18 16.11 -11.46
CA VAL A 214 18.23 15.20 -10.82
C VAL A 214 17.46 14.48 -11.91
N ALA A 215 17.57 13.15 -11.92
CA ALA A 215 16.88 12.30 -12.88
C ALA A 215 16.18 11.13 -12.15
N ALA A 216 15.02 10.73 -12.64
CA ALA A 216 14.42 9.44 -12.30
C ALA A 216 14.31 8.61 -13.58
N PRO A 217 14.57 7.30 -13.52
CA PRO A 217 14.21 6.43 -14.64
C PRO A 217 12.69 6.47 -14.80
N LYS A 218 12.20 6.76 -15.99
CA LYS A 218 10.77 6.66 -16.30
C LYS A 218 10.35 5.20 -16.15
N ILE A 219 9.41 4.94 -15.26
CA ILE A 219 8.79 3.63 -15.11
C ILE A 219 8.03 3.34 -16.40
N GLY A 220 8.33 2.23 -17.05
CA GLY A 220 7.75 1.86 -18.35
C GLY A 220 8.77 1.40 -19.39
N ARG A 221 10.07 1.58 -19.16
CA ARG A 221 11.10 0.82 -19.84
C ARG A 221 11.57 -0.27 -18.91
N ALA A 222 11.26 -1.51 -19.32
CA ALA A 222 11.77 -2.71 -18.69
C ALA A 222 13.18 -2.49 -18.14
N SER A 223 13.29 -2.65 -16.83
CA SER A 223 14.53 -2.88 -16.11
C SER A 223 15.83 -2.45 -16.81
N CYS A 224 16.24 -1.24 -16.66
CA CYS A 224 17.68 -1.01 -16.60
C CYS A 224 18.19 -1.35 -15.18
N ARG A 225 17.89 -2.56 -14.71
CA ARG A 225 18.57 -3.20 -13.60
C ARG A 225 19.70 -4.09 -14.08
N GLU A 226 20.03 -4.00 -15.35
CA GLU A 226 21.23 -4.57 -15.92
C GLU A 226 22.01 -3.48 -16.64
N ARG A 227 22.93 -2.92 -15.91
CA ARG A 227 24.30 -2.72 -16.33
C ARG A 227 25.08 -2.02 -15.23
N VAL A 228 25.76 -2.91 -14.50
CA VAL A 228 27.11 -2.82 -13.92
C VAL A 228 27.40 -1.60 -13.11
#